data_8dceeeb40a2e5302367d2f17b0a8fee2
#
_entry.id   8dceeeb40a2e5302367d2f17b0a8fee2
#
_cell.length_a   1.000
_cell.length_b   1.000
_cell.length_c   1.000
_cell.angle_alpha   90.00
_cell.angle_beta   90.00
_cell.angle_gamma   90.00
#
_symmetry.space_group_name_H-M   'P 1'
#
loop_
_entity.id
_entity.type
_entity.pdbx_description
1 polymer ?
#
loop_
_entity_poly.entity_id
_entity_poly.type
_entity_poly.pdbx_seq_one_letter_code
_entity_poly.pdbx_strand_id
1 'polypeptide(L)'
;MKKKTSISAEGILSGDRSILAKAITQAESALLEDIEETRSLLTSLMSYTGHSVRLAVTGPPGAGKSTFIEAYGNFLISEGHRVAVLSVDPSSTRTHGSILGDKTRMTELSRSEKAFIRPSPSSGITGGVSPGTREAILLCEAAGYDRIIIETVGVGQSEVAVRDMVDCFLLLLIAGAGDELQGLKKGIMEMADLIVINKDDQTNRDNVRRAKSDLSHALRLLDSDSGSPPVLLSCSALEQSGISEVHLAVDHFIAKEKEKGQFLLRRQLQQVRWLDDLVQRHALQIFYGDGAMPERKKSAERELRIGSKNIFEAFDLVKRGK
;
A
#
# COMPACT_ATOMS: atom_id res chain seq x y z
N MET A 1 -9.17 27.99 -22.61
CA MET A 1 -8.04 27.49 -21.83
C MET A 1 -8.39 27.55 -20.35
N LYS A 2 -8.69 26.40 -19.71
CA LYS A 2 -8.88 26.35 -18.25
C LYS A 2 -7.50 26.56 -17.61
N LYS A 3 -7.32 27.58 -16.77
CA LYS A 3 -6.12 27.77 -15.96
C LYS A 3 -5.83 26.47 -15.22
N LYS A 4 -4.74 25.78 -15.56
CA LYS A 4 -4.19 24.66 -14.78
C LYS A 4 -3.93 25.26 -13.38
N THR A 5 -4.73 24.95 -12.38
CA THR A 5 -4.47 25.38 -11.01
C THR A 5 -3.14 24.75 -10.65
N SER A 6 -2.10 25.55 -10.51
CA SER A 6 -0.74 25.08 -10.20
C SER A 6 -0.77 24.36 -8.85
N ILE A 7 -0.19 23.18 -8.82
CA ILE A 7 0.04 22.45 -7.56
C ILE A 7 1.17 23.20 -6.85
N SER A 8 0.89 23.73 -5.65
CA SER A 8 1.89 24.48 -4.89
C SER A 8 2.21 23.77 -3.57
N ALA A 9 3.45 23.90 -3.10
CA ALA A 9 3.87 23.38 -1.80
C ALA A 9 3.04 23.98 -0.65
N GLU A 10 2.73 25.29 -0.71
CA GLU A 10 1.89 25.96 0.29
C GLU A 10 0.49 25.35 0.37
N GLY A 11 -0.10 25.01 -0.79
CA GLY A 11 -1.41 24.36 -0.81
C GLY A 11 -1.39 22.96 -0.18
N ILE A 12 -0.31 22.21 -0.33
CA ILE A 12 -0.13 20.92 0.37
C ILE A 12 0.03 21.16 1.87
N LEU A 13 0.92 22.07 2.27
CA LEU A 13 1.19 22.36 3.68
C LEU A 13 -0.01 22.93 4.43
N SER A 14 -0.91 23.64 3.74
CA SER A 14 -2.18 24.11 4.32
C SER A 14 -3.20 22.99 4.49
N GLY A 15 -2.94 21.80 3.98
CA GLY A 15 -3.86 20.66 4.03
C GLY A 15 -5.04 20.75 3.06
N ASP A 16 -4.91 21.52 1.96
CA ASP A 16 -5.94 21.60 0.92
C ASP A 16 -6.11 20.26 0.22
N ARG A 17 -7.25 19.59 0.50
CA ARG A 17 -7.57 18.25 -0.01
C ARG A 17 -7.66 18.21 -1.54
N SER A 18 -8.05 19.31 -2.18
CA SER A 18 -8.16 19.38 -3.65
C SER A 18 -6.79 19.45 -4.30
N ILE A 19 -5.87 20.24 -3.71
CA ILE A 19 -4.49 20.35 -4.17
C ILE A 19 -3.76 19.03 -3.91
N LEU A 20 -3.93 18.42 -2.73
CA LEU A 20 -3.38 17.09 -2.39
C LEU A 20 -3.85 16.02 -3.39
N ALA A 21 -5.14 15.96 -3.69
CA ALA A 21 -5.67 15.00 -4.65
C ALA A 21 -5.09 15.16 -6.06
N LYS A 22 -4.86 16.41 -6.50
CA LYS A 22 -4.21 16.70 -7.79
C LYS A 22 -2.73 16.32 -7.77
N ALA A 23 -2.01 16.62 -6.69
CA ALA A 23 -0.61 16.25 -6.53
C ALA A 23 -0.41 14.73 -6.56
N ILE A 24 -1.29 13.97 -5.90
CA ILE A 24 -1.25 12.50 -5.96
C ILE A 24 -1.56 12.01 -7.38
N THR A 25 -2.55 12.61 -8.07
CA THR A 25 -2.84 12.26 -9.48
C THR A 25 -1.62 12.49 -10.38
N GLN A 26 -0.90 13.57 -10.16
CA GLN A 26 0.34 13.87 -10.90
C GLN A 26 1.46 12.88 -10.55
N ALA A 27 1.61 12.51 -9.27
CA ALA A 27 2.58 11.50 -8.83
C ALA A 27 2.30 10.09 -9.40
N GLU A 28 1.05 9.79 -9.72
CA GLU A 28 0.62 8.54 -10.36
C GLU A 28 0.77 8.57 -11.91
N SER A 29 1.12 9.71 -12.48
CA SER A 29 1.28 9.88 -13.93
C SER A 29 2.57 9.22 -14.44
N ALA A 30 2.50 8.69 -15.68
CA ALA A 30 3.67 8.16 -16.39
C ALA A 30 4.36 9.20 -17.30
N LEU A 31 3.83 10.44 -17.37
CA LEU A 31 4.41 11.49 -18.19
C LEU A 31 5.69 12.02 -17.54
N LEU A 32 6.75 12.17 -18.31
CA LEU A 32 8.06 12.65 -17.82
C LEU A 32 7.98 14.02 -17.14
N GLU A 33 7.20 14.94 -17.71
CA GLU A 33 6.97 16.27 -17.15
C GLU A 33 6.34 16.19 -15.76
N ASP A 34 5.31 15.36 -15.58
CA ASP A 34 4.63 15.15 -14.29
C ASP A 34 5.57 14.50 -13.26
N ILE A 35 6.44 13.58 -13.68
CA ILE A 35 7.42 12.92 -12.82
C ILE A 35 8.44 13.94 -12.30
N GLU A 36 8.96 14.82 -13.16
CA GLU A 36 9.94 15.84 -12.77
C GLU A 36 9.32 16.92 -11.89
N GLU A 37 8.10 17.39 -12.21
CA GLU A 37 7.36 18.33 -11.37
C GLU A 37 7.07 17.75 -9.99
N THR A 38 6.62 16.46 -9.92
CA THR A 38 6.39 15.76 -8.66
C THR A 38 7.65 15.63 -7.83
N ARG A 39 8.79 15.31 -8.46
CA ARG A 39 10.08 15.21 -7.78
C ARG A 39 10.51 16.56 -7.20
N SER A 40 10.37 17.63 -7.98
CA SER A 40 10.68 18.98 -7.53
C SER A 40 9.79 19.40 -6.34
N LEU A 41 8.48 19.15 -6.43
CA LEU A 41 7.53 19.41 -5.36
C LEU A 41 7.89 18.64 -4.08
N LEU A 42 8.10 17.34 -4.18
CA LEU A 42 8.46 16.50 -3.04
C LEU A 42 9.80 16.92 -2.41
N THR A 43 10.79 17.29 -3.23
CA THR A 43 12.07 17.80 -2.71
C THR A 43 11.86 19.00 -1.80
N SER A 44 10.96 19.93 -2.16
CA SER A 44 10.63 21.09 -1.33
C SER A 44 9.83 20.74 -0.06
N LEU A 45 9.15 19.58 -0.04
CA LEU A 45 8.29 19.15 1.06
C LEU A 45 8.97 18.15 2.01
N MET A 46 10.18 17.66 1.71
CA MET A 46 10.84 16.60 2.47
C MET A 46 11.00 16.89 3.97
N SER A 47 11.23 18.16 4.35
CA SER A 47 11.36 18.57 5.77
C SER A 47 10.05 18.46 6.57
N TYR A 48 8.92 18.32 5.89
CA TYR A 48 7.57 18.17 6.50
C TYR A 48 7.09 16.73 6.48
N THR A 49 7.94 15.78 6.11
CA THR A 49 7.61 14.35 6.02
C THR A 49 8.26 13.53 7.14
N GLY A 50 7.88 12.27 7.26
CA GLY A 50 8.53 11.34 8.18
C GLY A 50 7.93 11.26 9.58
N HIS A 51 6.93 12.05 9.90
CA HIS A 51 6.33 12.14 11.26
C HIS A 51 5.09 11.26 11.45
N SER A 52 4.54 10.68 10.40
CA SER A 52 3.36 9.81 10.48
C SER A 52 3.69 8.40 10.98
N VAL A 53 2.63 7.66 11.37
CA VAL A 53 2.66 6.20 11.46
C VAL A 53 1.97 5.63 10.21
N ARG A 54 2.67 4.75 9.49
CA ARG A 54 2.21 4.10 8.27
C ARG A 54 1.80 2.67 8.58
N LEU A 55 0.52 2.37 8.45
CA LEU A 55 -0.07 1.07 8.74
C LEU A 55 -0.57 0.41 7.45
N ALA A 56 -0.06 -0.78 7.11
CA ALA A 56 -0.70 -1.59 6.08
C ALA A 56 -1.82 -2.42 6.68
N VAL A 57 -2.95 -2.49 5.99
CA VAL A 57 -4.05 -3.41 6.28
C VAL A 57 -4.23 -4.34 5.08
N THR A 58 -3.91 -5.61 5.29
CA THR A 58 -4.03 -6.67 4.29
C THR A 58 -4.90 -7.81 4.79
N GLY A 59 -5.25 -8.73 3.92
CA GLY A 59 -6.05 -9.90 4.28
C GLY A 59 -6.87 -10.41 3.09
N PRO A 60 -7.45 -11.62 3.19
CA PRO A 60 -8.22 -12.20 2.11
C PRO A 60 -9.45 -11.36 1.74
N PRO A 61 -10.01 -11.56 0.53
CA PRO A 61 -11.31 -11.01 0.18
C PRO A 61 -12.36 -11.44 1.22
N GLY A 62 -13.28 -10.53 1.58
CA GLY A 62 -14.29 -10.85 2.59
C GLY A 62 -13.85 -10.69 4.05
N ALA A 63 -12.56 -10.48 4.34
CA ALA A 63 -12.08 -10.24 5.71
C ALA A 63 -12.66 -8.97 6.37
N GLY A 64 -13.28 -8.08 5.57
CA GLY A 64 -13.88 -6.85 6.08
C GLY A 64 -12.88 -5.71 6.23
N LYS A 65 -11.84 -5.66 5.38
CA LYS A 65 -10.80 -4.62 5.42
C LYS A 65 -11.37 -3.22 5.40
N SER A 66 -12.21 -2.89 4.43
CA SER A 66 -12.77 -1.54 4.31
C SER A 66 -13.65 -1.17 5.51
N THR A 67 -14.44 -2.12 6.07
CA THR A 67 -15.22 -1.92 7.31
C THR A 67 -14.31 -1.70 8.51
N PHE A 68 -13.23 -2.48 8.61
CA PHE A 68 -12.22 -2.30 9.66
C PHE A 68 -11.53 -0.94 9.56
N ILE A 69 -11.13 -0.54 8.34
CA ILE A 69 -10.46 0.75 8.09
C ILE A 69 -11.41 1.90 8.43
N GLU A 70 -12.70 1.78 8.13
CA GLU A 70 -13.70 2.78 8.50
C GLU A 70 -13.84 2.90 10.02
N ALA A 71 -14.02 1.79 10.74
CA ALA A 71 -14.13 1.77 12.19
C ALA A 71 -12.84 2.29 12.86
N TYR A 72 -11.69 1.79 12.42
CA TYR A 72 -10.38 2.18 12.96
C TYR A 72 -10.04 3.64 12.64
N GLY A 73 -10.32 4.10 11.43
CA GLY A 73 -10.12 5.49 11.02
C GLY A 73 -10.98 6.48 11.81
N ASN A 74 -12.27 6.16 12.04
CA ASN A 74 -13.14 6.96 12.89
C ASN A 74 -12.65 6.98 14.34
N PHE A 75 -12.19 5.85 14.88
CA PHE A 75 -11.57 5.78 16.20
C PHE A 75 -10.35 6.71 16.28
N LEU A 76 -9.42 6.64 15.32
CA LEU A 76 -8.24 7.50 15.27
C LEU A 76 -8.60 8.99 15.22
N ILE A 77 -9.66 9.35 14.48
CA ILE A 77 -10.15 10.73 14.42
C ILE A 77 -10.71 11.18 15.77
N SER A 78 -11.40 10.30 16.52
CA SER A 78 -11.89 10.60 17.86
C SER A 78 -10.75 10.81 18.86
N GLU A 79 -9.63 10.12 18.68
CA GLU A 79 -8.38 10.34 19.44
C GLU A 79 -7.60 11.60 19.01
N GLY A 80 -8.10 12.33 18.00
CA GLY A 80 -7.54 13.62 17.59
C GLY A 80 -6.64 13.56 16.35
N HIS A 81 -6.43 12.39 15.77
CA HIS A 81 -5.55 12.19 14.61
C HIS A 81 -6.15 12.66 13.29
N ARG A 82 -5.29 12.90 12.32
CA ARG A 82 -5.63 13.12 10.91
C ARG A 82 -5.25 11.88 10.09
N VAL A 83 -6.23 11.28 9.44
CA VAL A 83 -6.11 9.95 8.81
C VAL A 83 -6.11 10.05 7.30
N ALA A 84 -5.08 9.53 6.63
CA ALA A 84 -5.12 9.29 5.19
C ALA A 84 -5.28 7.78 4.91
N VAL A 85 -6.17 7.42 3.99
CA VAL A 85 -6.37 6.04 3.51
C VAL A 85 -6.00 5.99 2.04
N LEU A 86 -5.02 5.16 1.70
CA LEU A 86 -4.53 4.91 0.35
C LEU A 86 -4.84 3.46 -0.03
N SER A 87 -5.76 3.24 -0.97
CA SER A 87 -6.08 1.89 -1.44
C SER A 87 -5.20 1.53 -2.62
N VAL A 88 -4.49 0.40 -2.53
CA VAL A 88 -3.59 -0.11 -3.59
C VAL A 88 -4.23 -1.32 -4.24
N ASP A 89 -4.76 -1.16 -5.45
CA ASP A 89 -5.39 -2.23 -6.23
C ASP A 89 -4.50 -2.67 -7.41
N PRO A 90 -3.88 -3.85 -7.40
CA PRO A 90 -3.12 -4.36 -8.53
C PRO A 90 -3.99 -4.76 -9.74
N SER A 91 -5.31 -4.87 -9.59
CA SER A 91 -6.21 -5.45 -10.62
C SER A 91 -6.94 -4.44 -11.51
N SER A 92 -6.86 -3.13 -11.27
CA SER A 92 -7.71 -2.11 -11.91
C SER A 92 -7.35 -1.76 -13.37
N THR A 93 -6.40 -2.46 -13.99
CA THR A 93 -6.03 -2.23 -15.41
C THR A 93 -7.15 -2.56 -16.41
N ARG A 94 -8.17 -3.31 -16.01
CA ARG A 94 -9.25 -3.77 -16.91
C ARG A 94 -10.61 -3.13 -16.69
N THR A 95 -10.85 -2.52 -15.55
CA THR A 95 -12.17 -1.95 -15.22
C THR A 95 -12.01 -0.59 -14.55
N HIS A 96 -12.31 0.48 -15.28
CA HIS A 96 -12.44 1.86 -14.74
C HIS A 96 -13.55 1.99 -13.67
N GLY A 97 -14.06 0.88 -13.10
CA GLY A 97 -15.22 0.82 -12.22
C GLY A 97 -14.94 0.78 -10.71
N SER A 98 -13.68 0.57 -10.27
CA SER A 98 -13.34 0.41 -8.84
C SER A 98 -13.30 1.73 -8.04
N ILE A 99 -13.06 2.86 -8.70
CA ILE A 99 -12.85 4.19 -8.06
C ILE A 99 -14.06 4.68 -7.24
N LEU A 100 -15.27 4.28 -7.61
CA LEU A 100 -16.50 4.63 -6.87
C LEU A 100 -16.79 3.66 -5.71
N GLY A 101 -16.35 2.40 -5.80
CA GLY A 101 -16.68 1.36 -4.82
C GLY A 101 -16.06 1.58 -3.43
N ASP A 102 -14.84 2.09 -3.35
CA ASP A 102 -14.14 2.23 -2.06
C ASP A 102 -14.62 3.44 -1.26
N LYS A 103 -14.94 4.56 -1.93
CA LYS A 103 -15.59 5.72 -1.27
C LYS A 103 -16.98 5.42 -0.75
N THR A 104 -17.72 4.53 -1.42
CA THR A 104 -19.07 4.13 -1.00
C THR A 104 -19.04 3.15 0.18
N ARG A 105 -17.92 2.50 0.46
CA ARG A 105 -17.75 1.57 1.58
C ARG A 105 -17.27 2.24 2.87
N MET A 106 -16.68 3.44 2.79
CA MET A 106 -16.18 4.22 3.93
C MET A 106 -16.92 5.55 4.01
N THR A 107 -18.27 5.48 4.18
CA THR A 107 -19.15 6.63 4.05
C THR A 107 -18.99 7.65 5.17
N GLU A 108 -18.85 7.22 6.41
CA GLU A 108 -18.68 8.10 7.57
C GLU A 108 -17.28 8.73 7.58
N LEU A 109 -16.25 7.91 7.41
CA LEU A 109 -14.86 8.36 7.38
C LEU A 109 -14.64 9.39 6.27
N SER A 110 -15.24 9.19 5.09
CA SER A 110 -15.11 10.10 3.94
C SER A 110 -15.70 11.49 4.16
N ARG A 111 -16.66 11.64 5.09
CA ARG A 111 -17.30 12.91 5.43
C ARG A 111 -16.47 13.75 6.40
N SER A 112 -15.54 13.13 7.11
CA SER A 112 -14.70 13.85 8.07
C SER A 112 -13.69 14.76 7.37
N GLU A 113 -13.56 15.99 7.86
CA GLU A 113 -12.52 16.92 7.39
C GLU A 113 -11.11 16.47 7.78
N LYS A 114 -10.99 15.65 8.83
CA LYS A 114 -9.72 15.06 9.29
C LYS A 114 -9.32 13.80 8.52
N ALA A 115 -10.17 13.34 7.57
CA ALA A 115 -9.87 12.16 6.75
C ALA A 115 -9.61 12.52 5.30
N PHE A 116 -8.71 11.78 4.67
CA PHE A 116 -8.47 11.82 3.23
C PHE A 116 -8.46 10.40 2.69
N ILE A 117 -9.34 10.06 1.76
CA ILE A 117 -9.44 8.73 1.16
C ILE A 117 -9.09 8.83 -0.31
N ARG A 118 -8.07 8.10 -0.73
CA ARG A 118 -7.58 8.02 -2.10
C ARG A 118 -7.58 6.58 -2.60
N PRO A 119 -8.55 6.19 -3.44
CA PRO A 119 -8.41 5.00 -4.27
C PRO A 119 -7.33 5.26 -5.32
N SER A 120 -6.25 4.50 -5.33
CA SER A 120 -5.20 4.60 -6.35
C SER A 120 -5.44 3.54 -7.41
N PRO A 121 -5.59 3.92 -8.69
CA PRO A 121 -5.64 2.95 -9.77
C PRO A 121 -4.28 2.27 -9.90
N SER A 122 -4.26 0.94 -10.02
CA SER A 122 -3.03 0.25 -10.40
C SER A 122 -2.69 0.57 -11.84
N SER A 123 -1.48 1.01 -12.09
CA SER A 123 -0.97 1.33 -13.44
C SER A 123 -0.49 0.10 -14.23
N GLY A 124 -1.05 -1.09 -13.97
CA GLY A 124 -0.81 -2.29 -14.82
C GLY A 124 0.60 -2.85 -14.83
N ILE A 125 1.46 -2.46 -13.91
CA ILE A 125 2.80 -3.01 -13.78
C ILE A 125 2.70 -4.31 -12.99
N THR A 126 3.02 -5.42 -13.64
CA THR A 126 3.05 -6.77 -13.06
C THR A 126 4.05 -6.79 -11.90
N GLY A 127 3.57 -7.07 -10.69
CA GLY A 127 4.43 -7.45 -9.55
C GLY A 127 4.72 -6.39 -8.51
N GLY A 128 4.07 -5.20 -8.52
CA GLY A 128 4.39 -4.16 -7.55
C GLY A 128 3.21 -3.29 -7.13
N VAL A 129 3.46 -2.41 -6.17
CA VAL A 129 2.60 -1.30 -5.80
C VAL A 129 2.56 -0.29 -6.96
N SER A 130 1.44 0.40 -7.13
CA SER A 130 1.31 1.46 -8.14
C SER A 130 2.47 2.45 -8.04
N PRO A 131 3.11 2.81 -9.16
CA PRO A 131 4.00 3.97 -9.17
C PRO A 131 3.26 5.17 -8.57
N GLY A 132 3.92 5.92 -7.71
CA GLY A 132 3.30 7.06 -7.03
C GLY A 132 2.76 6.78 -5.63
N THR A 133 2.66 5.52 -5.18
CA THR A 133 2.16 5.24 -3.81
C THR A 133 3.10 5.77 -2.72
N ARG A 134 4.42 5.64 -2.89
CA ARG A 134 5.40 6.19 -1.94
C ARG A 134 5.37 7.72 -1.93
N GLU A 135 5.26 8.30 -3.12
CA GLU A 135 5.08 9.74 -3.31
C GLU A 135 3.77 10.23 -2.67
N ALA A 136 2.67 9.48 -2.80
CA ALA A 136 1.39 9.80 -2.17
C ALA A 136 1.47 9.77 -0.64
N ILE A 137 2.21 8.81 -0.06
CA ILE A 137 2.49 8.78 1.39
C ILE A 137 3.18 10.07 1.83
N LEU A 138 4.25 10.48 1.14
CA LEU A 138 4.99 11.70 1.48
C LEU A 138 4.14 12.97 1.32
N LEU A 139 3.30 13.04 0.28
CA LEU A 139 2.37 14.14 0.07
C LEU A 139 1.32 14.21 1.20
N CYS A 140 0.79 13.08 1.65
CA CYS A 140 -0.13 13.02 2.79
C CYS A 140 0.56 13.47 4.09
N GLU A 141 1.81 13.02 4.33
CA GLU A 141 2.59 13.48 5.50
C GLU A 141 2.80 14.99 5.49
N ALA A 142 3.24 15.56 4.35
CA ALA A 142 3.42 17.00 4.20
C ALA A 142 2.10 17.79 4.36
N ALA A 143 0.96 17.20 3.99
CA ALA A 143 -0.37 17.77 4.23
C ALA A 143 -0.85 17.64 5.69
N GLY A 144 -0.01 17.09 6.58
CA GLY A 144 -0.26 16.99 8.01
C GLY A 144 -1.11 15.79 8.44
N TYR A 145 -1.22 14.73 7.62
CA TYR A 145 -1.80 13.46 8.05
C TYR A 145 -0.77 12.68 8.85
N ASP A 146 -1.10 12.35 10.09
CA ASP A 146 -0.19 11.67 11.04
C ASP A 146 -0.47 10.17 11.18
N ARG A 147 -1.57 9.69 10.61
CA ARG A 147 -1.90 8.26 10.46
C ARG A 147 -2.20 7.97 8.99
N ILE A 148 -1.37 7.13 8.37
CA ILE A 148 -1.54 6.74 6.96
C ILE A 148 -1.82 5.26 6.90
N ILE A 149 -3.01 4.90 6.43
CA ILE A 149 -3.45 3.52 6.26
C ILE A 149 -3.33 3.14 4.80
N ILE A 150 -2.59 2.08 4.49
CA ILE A 150 -2.45 1.53 3.15
C ILE A 150 -3.27 0.23 3.07
N GLU A 151 -4.39 0.28 2.32
CA GLU A 151 -5.23 -0.89 2.07
C GLU A 151 -4.74 -1.66 0.85
N THR A 152 -4.51 -2.97 0.98
CA THR A 152 -4.23 -3.86 -0.14
C THR A 152 -5.48 -4.64 -0.55
N VAL A 153 -5.65 -4.93 -1.85
CA VAL A 153 -6.84 -5.59 -2.40
C VAL A 153 -6.68 -7.11 -2.46
N GLY A 154 -6.39 -7.73 -1.33
CA GLY A 154 -6.36 -9.20 -1.24
C GLY A 154 -4.97 -9.81 -1.38
N VAL A 155 -4.90 -11.13 -1.22
CA VAL A 155 -3.64 -11.89 -1.21
C VAL A 155 -3.03 -12.02 -2.62
N GLY A 156 -2.01 -11.24 -2.91
CA GLY A 156 -1.28 -11.22 -4.18
C GLY A 156 0.20 -10.86 -3.96
N GLN A 157 0.86 -10.38 -5.00
CA GLN A 157 2.28 -10.00 -4.94
C GLN A 157 2.53 -8.57 -4.44
N SER A 158 1.46 -7.80 -4.18
CA SER A 158 1.55 -6.41 -3.71
C SER A 158 1.92 -6.28 -2.23
N GLU A 159 1.73 -7.32 -1.43
CA GLU A 159 1.96 -7.28 0.01
C GLU A 159 3.43 -7.05 0.36
N VAL A 160 4.36 -7.70 -0.36
CA VAL A 160 5.80 -7.52 -0.17
C VAL A 160 6.20 -6.06 -0.44
N ALA A 161 5.70 -5.51 -1.55
CA ALA A 161 6.01 -4.13 -1.91
C ALA A 161 5.38 -3.12 -0.93
N VAL A 162 4.17 -3.40 -0.38
CA VAL A 162 3.55 -2.57 0.66
C VAL A 162 4.32 -2.68 1.98
N ARG A 163 4.82 -3.88 2.35
CA ARG A 163 5.68 -4.05 3.53
C ARG A 163 6.90 -3.12 3.52
N ASP A 164 7.44 -2.89 2.32
CA ASP A 164 8.61 -2.03 2.12
C ASP A 164 8.32 -0.51 2.17
N MET A 165 7.12 -0.09 2.56
CA MET A 165 6.77 1.33 2.69
C MET A 165 6.00 1.68 3.97
N VAL A 166 5.76 0.68 4.85
CA VAL A 166 4.99 0.86 6.09
C VAL A 166 5.82 0.58 7.33
N ASP A 167 5.36 1.13 8.45
CA ASP A 167 6.00 0.93 9.76
C ASP A 167 5.44 -0.31 10.48
N CYS A 168 4.14 -0.58 10.27
CA CYS A 168 3.43 -1.70 10.87
C CYS A 168 2.58 -2.39 9.78
N PHE A 169 2.60 -3.73 9.79
CA PHE A 169 1.88 -4.56 8.82
C PHE A 169 0.83 -5.40 9.55
N LEU A 170 -0.45 -5.08 9.37
CA LEU A 170 -1.59 -5.73 9.99
C LEU A 170 -2.24 -6.68 8.99
N LEU A 171 -2.28 -7.96 9.36
CA LEU A 171 -3.01 -9.01 8.63
C LEU A 171 -4.39 -9.20 9.25
N LEU A 172 -5.44 -8.85 8.51
CA LEU A 172 -6.83 -9.00 8.93
C LEU A 172 -7.37 -10.34 8.42
N LEU A 173 -7.85 -11.18 9.33
CA LEU A 173 -8.40 -12.51 9.06
C LEU A 173 -9.86 -12.61 9.48
N ILE A 174 -10.53 -13.69 9.06
CA ILE A 174 -11.86 -14.09 9.57
C ILE A 174 -11.83 -15.50 10.12
N ALA A 175 -12.64 -15.75 11.15
CA ALA A 175 -12.85 -17.09 11.64
C ALA A 175 -13.91 -17.84 10.82
N GLY A 176 -13.77 -19.15 10.67
CA GLY A 176 -14.77 -20.00 10.01
C GLY A 176 -14.55 -20.25 8.50
N ALA A 177 -13.55 -19.66 7.90
CA ALA A 177 -13.10 -19.98 6.54
C ALA A 177 -12.09 -21.15 6.59
N GLY A 178 -12.55 -22.36 6.83
CA GLY A 178 -11.72 -23.54 7.12
C GLY A 178 -10.60 -23.80 6.10
N ASP A 179 -10.84 -23.59 4.80
CA ASP A 179 -9.84 -23.75 3.76
C ASP A 179 -8.97 -22.48 3.54
N GLU A 180 -9.44 -21.29 3.93
CA GLU A 180 -8.71 -20.04 3.71
C GLU A 180 -7.52 -19.89 4.67
N LEU A 181 -7.57 -20.43 5.89
CA LEU A 181 -6.42 -20.46 6.80
C LEU A 181 -5.32 -21.40 6.28
N GLN A 182 -5.70 -22.51 5.62
CA GLN A 182 -4.75 -23.41 4.96
C GLN A 182 -4.22 -22.83 3.64
N GLY A 183 -4.98 -21.97 2.96
CA GLY A 183 -4.58 -21.25 1.77
C GLY A 183 -3.75 -19.99 2.03
N LEU A 184 -3.65 -19.55 3.28
CA LEU A 184 -2.76 -18.43 3.65
C LEU A 184 -1.31 -18.84 3.40
N LYS A 185 -0.69 -18.18 2.44
CA LYS A 185 0.73 -18.39 2.15
C LYS A 185 1.52 -18.08 3.43
N LYS A 186 2.32 -19.05 3.90
CA LYS A 186 3.21 -18.92 5.07
C LYS A 186 3.92 -17.55 5.10
N GLY A 187 4.40 -17.08 3.94
CA GLY A 187 5.12 -15.81 3.82
C GLY A 187 4.34 -14.55 4.23
N ILE A 188 2.99 -14.52 4.13
CA ILE A 188 2.25 -13.33 4.56
C ILE A 188 2.12 -13.25 6.09
N MET A 189 2.03 -14.41 6.76
CA MET A 189 2.03 -14.47 8.22
C MET A 189 3.38 -14.08 8.81
N GLU A 190 4.48 -14.47 8.14
CA GLU A 190 5.85 -14.10 8.52
C GLU A 190 6.13 -12.60 8.37
N MET A 191 5.43 -11.92 7.46
CA MET A 191 5.55 -10.47 7.26
C MET A 191 4.71 -9.66 8.25
N ALA A 192 3.73 -10.27 8.92
CA ALA A 192 2.79 -9.56 9.79
C ALA A 192 3.46 -9.16 11.12
N ASP A 193 3.28 -7.92 11.52
CA ASP A 193 3.61 -7.44 12.87
C ASP A 193 2.42 -7.68 13.82
N LEU A 194 1.18 -7.54 13.30
CA LEU A 194 -0.08 -7.83 13.99
C LEU A 194 -0.97 -8.72 13.12
N ILE A 195 -1.64 -9.67 13.76
CA ILE A 195 -2.71 -10.47 13.16
C ILE A 195 -4.00 -10.19 13.92
N VAL A 196 -5.04 -9.77 13.21
CA VAL A 196 -6.34 -9.43 13.81
C VAL A 196 -7.42 -10.29 13.18
N ILE A 197 -8.12 -11.07 13.99
CA ILE A 197 -9.28 -11.84 13.57
C ILE A 197 -10.50 -10.93 13.68
N ASN A 198 -11.05 -10.54 12.53
CA ASN A 198 -12.24 -9.68 12.43
C ASN A 198 -13.53 -10.52 12.54
N LYS A 199 -14.67 -9.81 12.65
CA LYS A 199 -16.01 -10.39 12.82
C LYS A 199 -16.15 -11.21 14.09
N ASP A 200 -15.56 -10.72 15.19
CA ASP A 200 -15.76 -11.25 16.54
C ASP A 200 -17.12 -10.79 17.12
N ASP A 201 -18.17 -10.94 16.26
CA ASP A 201 -19.56 -10.61 16.59
C ASP A 201 -20.16 -11.69 17.51
N GLN A 202 -21.23 -11.38 18.21
CA GLN A 202 -21.85 -12.28 19.18
C GLN A 202 -22.12 -13.70 18.63
N THR A 203 -22.51 -13.80 17.35
CA THR A 203 -22.84 -15.07 16.69
C THR A 203 -21.61 -15.86 16.24
N ASN A 204 -20.42 -15.25 16.20
CA ASN A 204 -19.19 -15.84 15.65
C ASN A 204 -18.08 -16.03 16.70
N ARG A 205 -18.30 -15.65 17.96
CA ARG A 205 -17.28 -15.67 19.03
C ARG A 205 -16.61 -17.01 19.24
N ASP A 206 -17.37 -18.12 19.15
CA ASP A 206 -16.79 -19.45 19.36
C ASP A 206 -15.85 -19.85 18.22
N ASN A 207 -16.17 -19.48 16.98
CA ASN A 207 -15.28 -19.70 15.84
C ASN A 207 -14.02 -18.84 15.95
N VAL A 208 -14.16 -17.58 16.37
CA VAL A 208 -13.01 -16.68 16.60
C VAL A 208 -12.10 -17.23 17.70
N ARG A 209 -12.66 -17.75 18.81
CA ARG A 209 -11.88 -18.34 19.89
C ARG A 209 -11.08 -19.55 19.41
N ARG A 210 -11.69 -20.44 18.60
CA ARG A 210 -11.02 -21.60 18.01
C ARG A 210 -9.91 -21.15 17.06
N ALA A 211 -10.23 -20.27 16.11
CA ALA A 211 -9.24 -19.74 15.16
C ALA A 211 -8.05 -19.06 15.85
N LYS A 212 -8.30 -18.31 16.94
CA LYS A 212 -7.26 -17.68 17.75
C LYS A 212 -6.36 -18.73 18.41
N SER A 213 -6.92 -19.81 18.95
CA SER A 213 -6.15 -20.93 19.51
C SER A 213 -5.27 -21.60 18.45
N ASP A 214 -5.85 -21.95 17.29
CA ASP A 214 -5.15 -22.64 16.21
C ASP A 214 -4.02 -21.79 15.64
N LEU A 215 -4.27 -20.49 15.39
CA LEU A 215 -3.25 -19.54 14.95
C LEU A 215 -2.15 -19.36 16.00
N SER A 216 -2.50 -19.28 17.28
CA SER A 216 -1.50 -19.17 18.36
C SER A 216 -0.56 -20.37 18.39
N HIS A 217 -1.07 -21.59 18.13
CA HIS A 217 -0.24 -22.78 18.01
C HIS A 217 0.63 -22.73 16.75
N ALA A 218 0.07 -22.35 15.60
CA ALA A 218 0.82 -22.24 14.35
C ALA A 218 1.95 -21.20 14.43
N LEU A 219 1.68 -20.03 15.02
CA LEU A 219 2.67 -18.98 15.19
C LEU A 219 3.85 -19.38 16.09
N ARG A 220 3.61 -20.19 17.14
CA ARG A 220 4.70 -20.72 17.97
C ARG A 220 5.65 -21.66 17.20
N LEU A 221 5.15 -22.35 16.18
CA LEU A 221 5.96 -23.21 15.33
C LEU A 221 6.80 -22.42 14.31
N LEU A 222 6.35 -21.19 13.97
CA LEU A 222 7.07 -20.30 13.06
C LEU A 222 8.16 -19.47 13.76
N ASP A 223 8.08 -19.35 15.09
CA ASP A 223 8.91 -18.45 15.92
C ASP A 223 10.37 -18.88 16.05
N SER A 224 10.75 -20.05 15.53
CA SER A 224 12.12 -20.57 15.67
C SER A 224 13.17 -19.84 14.81
N ASP A 225 12.77 -19.07 13.78
CA ASP A 225 13.71 -18.54 12.79
C ASP A 225 13.72 -17.01 12.58
N SER A 226 12.72 -16.23 13.06
CA SER A 226 12.53 -14.85 12.58
C SER A 226 12.28 -13.73 13.60
N GLY A 227 12.48 -13.96 14.90
CA GLY A 227 12.27 -12.90 15.92
C GLY A 227 10.94 -13.02 16.68
N SER A 228 10.46 -11.92 17.27
CA SER A 228 9.22 -11.96 18.08
C SER A 228 7.99 -12.27 17.21
N PRO A 229 7.11 -13.21 17.64
CA PRO A 229 5.90 -13.54 16.91
C PRO A 229 4.96 -12.34 16.79
N PRO A 230 4.11 -12.29 15.74
CA PRO A 230 3.12 -11.24 15.59
C PRO A 230 2.13 -11.24 16.76
N VAL A 231 1.64 -10.05 17.12
CA VAL A 231 0.61 -9.90 18.14
C VAL A 231 -0.74 -10.37 17.58
N LEU A 232 -1.39 -11.32 18.25
CA LEU A 232 -2.67 -11.91 17.82
C LEU A 232 -3.85 -11.33 18.62
N LEU A 233 -4.74 -10.64 17.94
CA LEU A 233 -5.93 -9.97 18.49
C LEU A 233 -7.20 -10.42 17.77
N SER A 234 -8.36 -10.02 18.29
CA SER A 234 -9.64 -10.12 17.62
C SER A 234 -10.44 -8.82 17.79
N CYS A 235 -11.31 -8.52 16.82
CA CYS A 235 -12.20 -7.36 16.86
C CYS A 235 -13.49 -7.63 16.06
N SER A 236 -14.53 -6.87 16.35
CA SER A 236 -15.66 -6.70 15.46
C SER A 236 -15.65 -5.27 14.92
N ALA A 237 -15.28 -5.13 13.65
CA ALA A 237 -15.34 -3.84 12.98
C ALA A 237 -16.77 -3.29 12.87
N LEU A 238 -17.76 -4.19 12.75
CA LEU A 238 -19.17 -3.83 12.67
C LEU A 238 -19.72 -3.32 14.02
N GLU A 239 -19.41 -4.03 15.12
CA GLU A 239 -19.82 -3.67 16.48
C GLU A 239 -18.85 -2.65 17.13
N GLN A 240 -17.79 -2.25 16.43
CA GLN A 240 -16.72 -1.36 16.90
C GLN A 240 -16.06 -1.83 18.21
N SER A 241 -16.10 -3.13 18.48
CA SER A 241 -15.47 -3.75 19.66
C SER A 241 -14.08 -4.27 19.33
N GLY A 242 -13.12 -4.13 20.27
CA GLY A 242 -11.72 -4.54 20.09
C GLY A 242 -10.88 -3.58 19.23
N ILE A 243 -11.47 -2.46 18.73
CA ILE A 243 -10.75 -1.49 17.90
C ILE A 243 -9.70 -0.71 18.72
N SER A 244 -10.05 -0.32 19.95
CA SER A 244 -9.13 0.34 20.89
C SER A 244 -7.95 -0.55 21.25
N GLU A 245 -8.17 -1.86 21.43
CA GLU A 245 -7.12 -2.83 21.73
C GLU A 245 -6.15 -3.00 20.54
N VAL A 246 -6.69 -3.00 19.31
CA VAL A 246 -5.86 -3.01 18.11
C VAL A 246 -5.01 -1.74 18.03
N HIS A 247 -5.60 -0.56 18.33
CA HIS A 247 -4.86 0.70 18.34
C HIS A 247 -3.73 0.68 19.38
N LEU A 248 -4.02 0.28 20.60
CA LEU A 248 -3.00 0.14 21.65
C LEU A 248 -1.87 -0.81 21.26
N ALA A 249 -2.19 -1.91 20.58
CA ALA A 249 -1.18 -2.86 20.09
C ALA A 249 -0.31 -2.26 18.98
N VAL A 250 -0.89 -1.49 18.04
CA VAL A 250 -0.13 -0.77 17.01
C VAL A 250 0.81 0.26 17.64
N ASP A 251 0.31 1.09 18.55
CA ASP A 251 1.12 2.12 19.18
C ASP A 251 2.22 1.51 20.08
N HIS A 252 1.93 0.43 20.81
CA HIS A 252 2.93 -0.31 21.58
C HIS A 252 4.02 -0.91 20.69
N PHE A 253 3.62 -1.51 19.55
CA PHE A 253 4.59 -2.03 18.58
C PHE A 253 5.51 -0.93 18.06
N ILE A 254 4.94 0.21 17.64
CA ILE A 254 5.72 1.36 17.14
C ILE A 254 6.66 1.92 18.22
N ALA A 255 6.18 2.06 19.47
CA ALA A 255 7.00 2.52 20.59
C ALA A 255 8.18 1.59 20.83
N LYS A 256 7.95 0.28 20.89
CA LYS A 256 8.98 -0.75 21.04
C LYS A 256 10.02 -0.72 19.91
N GLU A 257 9.58 -0.56 18.67
CA GLU A 257 10.48 -0.45 17.50
C GLU A 257 11.33 0.83 17.57
N LYS A 258 10.76 1.95 18.06
CA LYS A 258 11.49 3.20 18.29
C LYS A 258 12.54 3.05 19.40
N GLU A 259 12.20 2.43 20.52
CA GLU A 259 13.14 2.17 21.63
C GLU A 259 14.33 1.32 21.19
N LYS A 260 14.09 0.32 20.33
CA LYS A 260 15.14 -0.55 19.79
C LYS A 260 15.95 0.09 18.66
N GLY A 261 15.60 1.29 18.19
CA GLY A 261 16.18 1.91 16.99
C GLY A 261 15.80 1.25 15.66
N GLN A 262 14.96 0.22 15.70
CA GLN A 262 14.54 -0.55 14.51
C GLN A 262 13.61 0.25 13.60
N PHE A 263 12.83 1.18 14.15
CA PHE A 263 11.94 2.06 13.40
C PHE A 263 12.70 2.90 12.36
N LEU A 264 13.76 3.57 12.78
CA LEU A 264 14.59 4.40 11.88
C LEU A 264 15.36 3.53 10.89
N LEU A 265 15.94 2.43 11.36
CA LEU A 265 16.67 1.49 10.50
C LEU A 265 15.77 0.92 9.39
N ARG A 266 14.53 0.52 9.73
CA ARG A 266 13.54 0.05 8.76
C ARG A 266 13.25 1.11 7.70
N ARG A 267 13.01 2.36 8.08
CA ARG A 267 12.75 3.46 7.14
C ARG A 267 13.96 3.75 6.26
N GLN A 268 15.18 3.68 6.79
CA GLN A 268 16.40 3.83 5.98
C GLN A 268 16.53 2.72 4.94
N LEU A 269 16.30 1.47 5.32
CA LEU A 269 16.31 0.34 4.39
C LEU A 269 15.21 0.46 3.31
N GLN A 270 14.03 0.95 3.68
CA GLN A 270 12.95 1.24 2.72
C GLN A 270 13.37 2.32 1.73
N GLN A 271 14.07 3.36 2.15
CA GLN A 271 14.59 4.41 1.25
C GLN A 271 15.66 3.86 0.28
N VAL A 272 16.56 2.98 0.75
CA VAL A 272 17.56 2.33 -0.12
C VAL A 272 16.87 1.48 -1.19
N ARG A 273 15.89 0.65 -0.81
CA ARG A 273 15.11 -0.14 -1.78
C ARG A 273 14.33 0.74 -2.75
N TRP A 274 13.78 1.86 -2.27
CA TRP A 274 13.12 2.81 -3.16
C TRP A 274 14.09 3.44 -4.17
N LEU A 275 15.32 3.75 -3.74
CA LEU A 275 16.36 4.22 -4.65
C LEU A 275 16.64 3.19 -5.75
N ASP A 276 16.76 1.90 -5.40
CA ASP A 276 16.94 0.83 -6.38
C ASP A 276 15.77 0.76 -7.37
N ASP A 277 14.52 0.87 -6.88
CA ASP A 277 13.31 0.94 -7.73
C ASP A 277 13.34 2.16 -8.68
N LEU A 278 13.79 3.33 -8.19
CA LEU A 278 13.92 4.55 -9.01
C LEU A 278 14.99 4.38 -10.09
N VAL A 279 16.14 3.79 -9.76
CA VAL A 279 17.23 3.51 -10.71
C VAL A 279 16.76 2.55 -11.80
N GLN A 280 16.08 1.46 -11.41
CA GLN A 280 15.54 0.49 -12.37
C GLN A 280 14.50 1.14 -13.30
N ARG A 281 13.57 1.92 -12.75
CA ARG A 281 12.57 2.66 -13.55
C ARG A 281 13.24 3.63 -14.52
N HIS A 282 14.24 4.37 -14.07
CA HIS A 282 14.98 5.30 -14.92
C HIS A 282 15.74 4.59 -16.04
N ALA A 283 16.40 3.46 -15.74
CA ALA A 283 17.08 2.64 -16.74
C ALA A 283 16.10 2.13 -17.82
N LEU A 284 14.89 1.67 -17.39
CA LEU A 284 13.84 1.28 -18.32
C LEU A 284 13.34 2.46 -19.16
N GLN A 285 13.16 3.65 -18.56
CA GLN A 285 12.77 4.86 -19.30
C GLN A 285 13.80 5.24 -20.36
N ILE A 286 15.09 5.20 -20.04
CA ILE A 286 16.17 5.45 -21.02
C ILE A 286 16.11 4.41 -22.14
N PHE A 287 15.95 3.12 -21.80
CA PHE A 287 15.92 2.05 -22.77
C PHE A 287 14.71 2.12 -23.70
N TYR A 288 13.51 2.36 -23.17
CA TYR A 288 12.27 2.50 -23.95
C TYR A 288 12.10 3.89 -24.58
N GLY A 289 12.76 4.92 -24.04
CA GLY A 289 12.75 6.29 -24.57
C GLY A 289 13.62 6.46 -25.82
N ASP A 290 14.45 5.49 -26.18
CA ASP A 290 15.10 5.44 -27.48
C ASP A 290 14.04 5.34 -28.59
N GLY A 291 13.88 6.41 -29.36
CA GLY A 291 12.82 6.53 -30.39
C GLY A 291 12.81 5.40 -31.42
N ALA A 292 13.91 4.67 -31.59
CA ALA A 292 14.00 3.51 -32.49
C ALA A 292 13.58 2.19 -31.80
N MET A 293 13.48 2.16 -30.47
CA MET A 293 13.19 0.96 -29.71
C MET A 293 11.80 0.35 -30.03
N PRO A 294 10.71 1.13 -30.10
CA PRO A 294 9.39 0.61 -30.46
C PRO A 294 9.38 -0.09 -31.82
N GLU A 295 10.06 0.46 -32.82
CA GLU A 295 10.14 -0.14 -34.15
C GLU A 295 11.00 -1.41 -34.16
N ARG A 296 12.10 -1.41 -33.43
CA ARG A 296 12.92 -2.62 -33.25
C ARG A 296 12.14 -3.76 -32.57
N LYS A 297 11.35 -3.42 -31.54
CA LYS A 297 10.49 -4.38 -30.87
C LYS A 297 9.42 -4.95 -31.79
N LYS A 298 8.72 -4.11 -32.57
CA LYS A 298 7.75 -4.56 -33.57
C LYS A 298 8.38 -5.46 -34.63
N SER A 299 9.59 -5.12 -35.09
CA SER A 299 10.34 -5.95 -36.02
C SER A 299 10.67 -7.32 -35.41
N ALA A 300 11.18 -7.36 -34.19
CA ALA A 300 11.47 -8.60 -33.46
C ALA A 300 10.21 -9.45 -33.25
N GLU A 301 9.07 -8.84 -32.88
CA GLU A 301 7.79 -9.54 -32.74
C GLU A 301 7.31 -10.14 -34.07
N ARG A 302 7.50 -9.43 -35.19
CA ARG A 302 7.17 -9.93 -36.53
C ARG A 302 8.01 -11.16 -36.88
N GLU A 303 9.33 -11.08 -36.68
CA GLU A 303 10.24 -12.19 -36.95
C GLU A 303 9.93 -13.44 -36.11
N LEU A 304 9.54 -13.25 -34.85
CA LEU A 304 9.05 -14.34 -33.99
C LEU A 304 7.75 -14.96 -34.52
N ARG A 305 6.77 -14.14 -34.94
CA ARG A 305 5.47 -14.63 -35.44
C ARG A 305 5.58 -15.45 -36.69
N ILE A 306 6.51 -15.11 -37.60
CA ILE A 306 6.74 -15.85 -38.84
C ILE A 306 7.73 -17.01 -38.66
N GLY A 307 8.28 -17.21 -37.45
CA GLY A 307 9.20 -18.29 -37.15
C GLY A 307 10.59 -18.15 -37.79
N SER A 308 10.95 -16.96 -38.30
CA SER A 308 12.26 -16.71 -38.94
C SER A 308 13.40 -16.57 -37.94
N LYS A 309 13.10 -16.24 -36.67
CA LYS A 309 14.04 -16.09 -35.55
C LYS A 309 13.54 -16.78 -34.30
N ASN A 310 14.46 -17.31 -33.50
CA ASN A 310 14.17 -17.72 -32.13
C ASN A 310 14.09 -16.53 -31.19
N ILE A 311 13.65 -16.76 -29.95
CA ILE A 311 13.43 -15.69 -28.95
C ILE A 311 14.74 -14.92 -28.62
N PHE A 312 15.88 -15.59 -28.60
CA PHE A 312 17.17 -14.96 -28.27
C PHE A 312 17.66 -14.09 -29.42
N GLU A 313 17.54 -14.56 -30.67
CA GLU A 313 17.88 -13.80 -31.87
C GLU A 313 16.95 -12.56 -32.03
N ALA A 314 15.65 -12.70 -31.72
CA ALA A 314 14.70 -11.60 -31.71
C ALA A 314 15.02 -10.58 -30.59
N PHE A 315 15.44 -11.05 -29.42
CA PHE A 315 15.86 -10.18 -28.35
C PHE A 315 17.14 -9.39 -28.69
N ASP A 316 18.07 -10.02 -29.40
CA ASP A 316 19.27 -9.34 -29.88
C ASP A 316 18.97 -8.23 -30.90
N LEU A 317 17.92 -8.36 -31.70
CA LEU A 317 17.45 -7.25 -32.57
C LEU A 317 16.99 -6.03 -31.75
N VAL A 318 16.34 -6.27 -30.63
CA VAL A 318 15.90 -5.21 -29.73
C VAL A 318 17.08 -4.49 -29.07
N LYS A 319 18.12 -5.24 -28.67
CA LYS A 319 19.33 -4.72 -28.00
C LYS A 319 20.24 -3.88 -28.91
N ARG A 320 20.34 -4.22 -30.19
CA ARG A 320 21.34 -3.66 -31.16
C ARG A 320 21.17 -2.17 -31.51
N GLY A 321 20.66 -1.38 -30.58
CA GLY A 321 20.51 0.06 -30.71
C GLY A 321 21.58 0.89 -30.00
N LYS A 322 22.72 0.28 -29.65
CA LYS A 322 23.89 1.02 -29.15
C LYS A 322 25.12 0.67 -29.97
#